data_9b523b75ed1e604ef1da9ce04737e136
#
_entry.id   9b523b75ed1e604ef1da9ce04737e136
#
_cell.length_a   1.000
_cell.length_b   1.000
_cell.length_c   1.000
_cell.angle_alpha   90.00
_cell.angle_beta   90.00
_cell.angle_gamma   90.00
#
_symmetry.space_group_name_H-M   'P 1'
#
loop_
_entity.id
_entity.type
_entity.pdbx_description
1 polymer ?
#
loop_
_entity_poly.entity_id
_entity_poly.type
_entity_poly.pdbx_seq_one_letter_code
_entity_poly.pdbx_strand_id
1 'polypeptide(L)'
;DLTFFSHRVVMDIKNIIRFAIEPANTEIFMQMFYKISTYMSKAVAIEACKISVEKGMTILDAALDYGKIPAGTRKSIKSMQTHLNRLLEESGSKAIYRIIHFMGYKDYLKRANINDSKLSIIQAIAYNEPSAVALINRLDELAMLIKEKPYDANCKFVLSTIHSSKGLEYDKVYIMDVADGIFPENVIANYENSKKKDDEAKEYEEERRLYYVGVTRAKDELCIFEFDDGSTFTNELL
;
A
#
# COMPACT_ATOMS: atom_id res chain seq x y z
N ASP A 1 -4.24 10.00 -3.86
CA ASP A 1 -5.46 9.60 -3.16
C ASP A 1 -5.18 9.44 -1.66
N LEU A 2 -5.95 10.15 -0.82
CA LEU A 2 -5.83 10.09 0.63
C LEU A 2 -6.09 8.69 1.19
N THR A 3 -6.87 7.86 0.48
CA THR A 3 -7.18 6.49 0.91
C THR A 3 -5.93 5.61 0.98
N PHE A 4 -4.89 5.91 0.19
CA PHE A 4 -3.60 5.21 0.29
C PHE A 4 -3.00 5.35 1.69
N PHE A 5 -2.94 6.56 2.24
CA PHE A 5 -2.28 6.82 3.53
C PHE A 5 -3.06 6.28 4.73
N SER A 6 -4.37 6.11 4.59
CA SER A 6 -5.24 5.44 5.59
C SER A 6 -5.35 3.94 5.38
N HIS A 7 -4.77 3.42 4.28
CA HIS A 7 -4.83 2.00 3.99
C HIS A 7 -4.11 1.17 5.06
N ARG A 8 -4.72 0.04 5.42
CA ARG A 8 -4.24 -0.85 6.49
C ARG A 8 -2.75 -1.20 6.36
N VAL A 9 -2.29 -1.56 5.16
CA VAL A 9 -0.88 -1.93 4.91
C VAL A 9 0.07 -0.78 5.22
N VAL A 10 -0.29 0.45 4.83
CA VAL A 10 0.52 1.65 5.10
C VAL A 10 0.59 1.93 6.60
N MET A 11 -0.56 1.86 7.28
CA MET A 11 -0.63 2.05 8.73
C MET A 11 0.15 0.97 9.50
N ASP A 12 0.09 -0.27 9.05
CA ASP A 12 0.83 -1.38 9.66
C ASP A 12 2.35 -1.15 9.56
N ILE A 13 2.85 -0.79 8.38
CA ILE A 13 4.28 -0.46 8.17
C ILE A 13 4.71 0.70 9.08
N LYS A 14 3.92 1.77 9.13
CA LYS A 14 4.19 2.90 10.03
C LYS A 14 4.23 2.47 11.50
N ASN A 15 3.29 1.66 11.94
CA ASN A 15 3.24 1.19 13.32
C ASN A 15 4.42 0.27 13.66
N ILE A 16 4.86 -0.60 12.74
CA ILE A 16 6.04 -1.44 12.96
C ILE A 16 7.30 -0.58 13.15
N ILE A 17 7.50 0.43 12.32
CA ILE A 17 8.65 1.33 12.43
C ILE A 17 8.53 2.21 13.69
N ARG A 18 7.35 2.77 13.98
CA ARG A 18 7.10 3.55 15.20
C ARG A 18 7.36 2.75 16.47
N PHE A 19 6.98 1.47 16.47
CA PHE A 19 7.27 0.59 17.60
C PHE A 19 8.77 0.35 17.78
N ALA A 20 9.56 0.30 16.71
CA ALA A 20 11.01 0.23 16.83
C ALA A 20 11.59 1.49 17.50
N ILE A 21 10.98 2.67 17.27
CA ILE A 21 11.37 3.94 17.91
C ILE A 21 10.91 3.99 19.38
N GLU A 22 9.69 3.51 19.64
CA GLU A 22 9.04 3.56 20.94
C GLU A 22 8.69 2.15 21.46
N PRO A 23 9.66 1.34 21.86
CA PRO A 23 9.46 -0.08 22.17
C PRO A 23 8.69 -0.35 23.48
N ALA A 24 8.31 0.70 24.21
CA ALA A 24 7.42 0.66 25.37
C ALA A 24 6.00 1.15 25.06
N ASN A 25 5.69 1.56 23.81
CA ASN A 25 4.37 2.05 23.44
C ASN A 25 3.37 0.89 23.30
N THR A 26 2.53 0.76 24.31
CA THR A 26 1.57 -0.35 24.45
C THR A 26 0.46 -0.30 23.41
N GLU A 27 0.01 0.90 23.01
CA GLU A 27 -1.04 1.07 22.02
C GLU A 27 -0.57 0.59 20.63
N ILE A 28 0.59 1.05 20.20
CA ILE A 28 1.19 0.63 18.92
C ILE A 28 1.46 -0.88 18.94
N PHE A 29 2.02 -1.40 20.04
CA PHE A 29 2.32 -2.82 20.18
C PHE A 29 1.09 -3.69 20.01
N MET A 30 -0.01 -3.35 20.67
CA MET A 30 -1.27 -4.12 20.60
C MET A 30 -1.89 -4.11 19.19
N GLN A 31 -1.57 -3.12 18.36
CA GLN A 31 -2.02 -3.06 16.97
C GLN A 31 -1.18 -3.91 16.02
N MET A 32 0.07 -4.28 16.41
CA MET A 32 1.01 -4.87 15.46
C MET A 32 1.63 -6.20 15.89
N PHE A 33 1.61 -6.60 17.18
CA PHE A 33 2.31 -7.79 17.68
C PHE A 33 1.96 -9.10 16.95
N TYR A 34 0.73 -9.26 16.51
CA TYR A 34 0.23 -10.45 15.80
C TYR A 34 0.47 -10.40 14.29
N LYS A 35 0.93 -9.26 13.77
CA LYS A 35 1.21 -9.04 12.35
C LYS A 35 2.66 -9.34 11.99
N ILE A 36 3.51 -9.45 12.99
CA ILE A 36 4.90 -9.86 12.86
C ILE A 36 5.15 -11.15 13.66
N SER A 37 6.20 -11.87 13.33
CA SER A 37 6.47 -13.22 13.87
C SER A 37 6.96 -13.22 15.33
N THR A 38 6.21 -12.57 16.24
CA THR A 38 6.47 -12.67 17.68
C THR A 38 5.98 -13.99 18.26
N TYR A 39 4.94 -14.57 17.67
CA TYR A 39 4.23 -15.76 18.14
C TYR A 39 3.73 -15.66 19.59
N MET A 40 3.47 -14.46 20.07
CA MET A 40 2.87 -14.25 21.39
C MET A 40 1.35 -14.42 21.32
N SER A 41 0.78 -15.03 22.36
CA SER A 41 -0.66 -14.99 22.56
C SER A 41 -1.11 -13.59 23.00
N LYS A 42 -2.38 -13.27 22.78
CA LYS A 42 -2.96 -11.98 23.23
C LYS A 42 -2.81 -11.80 24.75
N ALA A 43 -2.96 -12.86 25.53
CA ALA A 43 -2.81 -12.80 26.99
C ALA A 43 -1.37 -12.42 27.39
N VAL A 44 -0.36 -13.03 26.76
CA VAL A 44 1.06 -12.69 27.00
C VAL A 44 1.37 -11.26 26.57
N ALA A 45 0.83 -10.82 25.45
CA ALA A 45 1.03 -9.44 24.96
C ALA A 45 0.46 -8.40 25.95
N ILE A 46 -0.76 -8.63 26.46
CA ILE A 46 -1.39 -7.75 27.45
C ILE A 46 -0.57 -7.71 28.74
N GLU A 47 -0.14 -8.86 29.24
CA GLU A 47 0.68 -8.96 30.47
C GLU A 47 2.02 -8.27 30.30
N ALA A 48 2.71 -8.49 29.17
CA ALA A 48 3.95 -7.79 28.85
C ALA A 48 3.78 -6.25 28.81
N CYS A 49 2.67 -5.75 28.26
CA CYS A 49 2.37 -4.33 28.27
C CYS A 49 2.22 -3.78 29.70
N LYS A 50 1.51 -4.48 30.59
CA LYS A 50 1.35 -4.07 31.99
C LYS A 50 2.69 -3.99 32.70
N ILE A 51 3.49 -5.05 32.60
CA ILE A 51 4.81 -5.13 33.23
C ILE A 51 5.75 -4.07 32.67
N SER A 52 5.70 -3.81 31.36
CA SER A 52 6.48 -2.74 30.71
C SER A 52 6.20 -1.37 31.34
N VAL A 53 4.93 -1.04 31.54
CA VAL A 53 4.53 0.23 32.18
C VAL A 53 4.95 0.27 33.65
N GLU A 54 4.71 -0.80 34.40
CA GLU A 54 5.03 -0.87 35.83
C GLU A 54 6.54 -0.78 36.11
N LYS A 55 7.36 -1.36 35.25
CA LYS A 55 8.80 -1.47 35.46
C LYS A 55 9.63 -0.49 34.61
N GLY A 56 9.01 0.28 33.72
CA GLY A 56 9.71 1.24 32.85
C GLY A 56 10.67 0.56 31.86
N MET A 57 10.30 -0.60 31.32
CA MET A 57 11.14 -1.39 30.40
C MET A 57 10.43 -1.59 29.06
N THR A 58 11.15 -2.09 28.04
CA THR A 58 10.51 -2.39 26.75
C THR A 58 9.53 -3.54 26.87
N ILE A 59 8.50 -3.58 26.03
CA ILE A 59 7.45 -4.60 26.07
C ILE A 59 8.02 -6.00 25.76
N LEU A 60 8.98 -6.08 24.83
CA LEU A 60 9.60 -7.35 24.48
C LEU A 60 10.52 -7.87 25.58
N ASP A 61 11.23 -6.99 26.30
CA ASP A 61 12.01 -7.39 27.49
C ASP A 61 11.08 -7.84 28.61
N ALA A 62 9.98 -7.13 28.85
CA ALA A 62 8.97 -7.54 29.82
C ALA A 62 8.41 -8.95 29.52
N ALA A 63 8.15 -9.24 28.25
CA ALA A 63 7.72 -10.57 27.83
C ALA A 63 8.79 -11.63 28.03
N LEU A 64 10.06 -11.31 27.78
CA LEU A 64 11.19 -12.23 27.95
C LEU A 64 11.50 -12.53 29.42
N ASP A 65 11.47 -11.51 30.27
CA ASP A 65 11.93 -11.64 31.68
C ASP A 65 10.81 -12.16 32.59
N TYR A 66 9.58 -11.78 32.34
CA TYR A 66 8.45 -12.08 33.21
C TYR A 66 7.38 -12.94 32.56
N GLY A 67 7.35 -13.05 31.22
CA GLY A 67 6.35 -13.82 30.51
C GLY A 67 6.50 -15.33 30.65
N LYS A 68 5.39 -16.02 30.91
CA LYS A 68 5.33 -17.48 30.80
C LYS A 68 5.19 -17.91 29.36
N ILE A 69 6.30 -17.93 28.61
CA ILE A 69 6.35 -18.19 27.18
C ILE A 69 7.17 -19.43 26.83
N PRO A 70 6.77 -20.22 25.82
CA PRO A 70 7.53 -21.35 25.32
C PRO A 70 8.91 -20.93 24.80
N ALA A 71 9.87 -21.86 24.82
CA ALA A 71 11.24 -21.60 24.32
C ALA A 71 11.27 -21.13 22.86
N GLY A 72 10.40 -21.66 21.98
CA GLY A 72 10.26 -21.22 20.61
C GLY A 72 9.81 -19.76 20.50
N THR A 73 8.78 -19.36 21.25
CA THR A 73 8.31 -17.98 21.32
C THR A 73 9.40 -17.04 21.85
N ARG A 74 10.14 -17.46 22.88
CA ARG A 74 11.29 -16.70 23.41
C ARG A 74 12.34 -16.43 22.34
N LYS A 75 12.70 -17.44 21.54
CA LYS A 75 13.63 -17.29 20.43
C LYS A 75 13.12 -16.31 19.38
N SER A 76 11.84 -16.39 19.03
CA SER A 76 11.21 -15.50 18.06
C SER A 76 11.18 -14.05 18.55
N ILE A 77 10.88 -13.80 19.82
CA ILE A 77 10.91 -12.45 20.41
C ILE A 77 12.32 -11.85 20.34
N LYS A 78 13.36 -12.61 20.72
CA LYS A 78 14.76 -12.16 20.63
C LYS A 78 15.17 -11.84 19.18
N SER A 79 14.76 -12.68 18.24
CA SER A 79 14.98 -12.40 16.81
C SER A 79 14.27 -11.11 16.38
N MET A 80 13.05 -10.91 16.85
CA MET A 80 12.27 -9.71 16.54
C MET A 80 12.89 -8.44 17.11
N GLN A 81 13.42 -8.47 18.34
CA GLN A 81 14.19 -7.36 18.91
C GLN A 81 15.39 -6.99 18.01
N THR A 82 16.12 -8.00 17.52
CA THR A 82 17.22 -7.75 16.59
C THR A 82 16.76 -7.10 15.29
N HIS A 83 15.62 -7.54 14.75
CA HIS A 83 15.08 -6.94 13.53
C HIS A 83 14.60 -5.50 13.76
N LEU A 84 13.91 -5.22 14.86
CA LEU A 84 13.43 -3.87 15.20
C LEU A 84 14.59 -2.89 15.40
N ASN A 85 15.66 -3.30 16.10
CA ASN A 85 16.85 -2.46 16.27
C ASN A 85 17.50 -2.13 14.92
N ARG A 86 17.64 -3.12 14.04
CA ARG A 86 18.21 -2.90 12.70
C ARG A 86 17.36 -2.01 11.80
N LEU A 87 16.04 -1.97 12.00
CA LEU A 87 15.18 -1.04 11.23
C LEU A 87 15.61 0.41 11.38
N LEU A 88 16.11 0.80 12.56
CA LEU A 88 16.52 2.18 12.85
C LEU A 88 17.87 2.55 12.23
N GLU A 89 18.67 1.54 11.86
CA GLU A 89 20.00 1.71 11.28
C GLU A 89 20.00 1.63 9.74
N GLU A 90 18.90 1.17 9.15
CA GLU A 90 18.80 0.88 7.73
C GLU A 90 18.12 2.02 6.94
N SER A 91 18.44 2.09 5.64
CA SER A 91 17.70 2.94 4.70
C SER A 91 16.23 2.50 4.60
N GLY A 92 15.34 3.41 4.19
CA GLY A 92 13.92 3.11 4.02
C GLY A 92 13.66 1.85 3.20
N SER A 93 14.36 1.70 2.08
CA SER A 93 14.25 0.53 1.20
C SER A 93 14.61 -0.78 1.92
N LYS A 94 15.75 -0.82 2.64
CA LYS A 94 16.17 -2.00 3.41
C LYS A 94 15.23 -2.31 4.56
N ALA A 95 14.73 -1.28 5.24
CA ALA A 95 13.76 -1.44 6.32
C ALA A 95 12.45 -2.08 5.83
N ILE A 96 11.90 -1.60 4.71
CA ILE A 96 10.71 -2.22 4.11
C ILE A 96 10.98 -3.65 3.68
N TYR A 97 12.11 -3.92 3.04
CA TYR A 97 12.49 -5.28 2.67
C TYR A 97 12.56 -6.20 3.91
N ARG A 98 13.14 -5.72 5.02
CA ARG A 98 13.21 -6.45 6.30
C ARG A 98 11.84 -6.77 6.86
N ILE A 99 10.93 -5.80 6.91
CA ILE A 99 9.56 -5.99 7.41
C ILE A 99 8.84 -7.06 6.58
N ILE A 100 8.93 -6.99 5.27
CA ILE A 100 8.24 -7.90 4.36
C ILE A 100 8.80 -9.33 4.46
N HIS A 101 10.12 -9.50 4.44
CA HIS A 101 10.75 -10.81 4.23
C HIS A 101 11.29 -11.47 5.49
N PHE A 102 11.65 -10.72 6.54
CA PHE A 102 12.27 -11.29 7.74
C PHE A 102 11.44 -11.16 9.01
N MET A 103 10.48 -10.24 9.05
CA MET A 103 9.63 -10.05 10.23
C MET A 103 8.28 -10.77 10.15
N GLY A 104 8.00 -11.49 9.03
CA GLY A 104 6.79 -12.29 8.86
C GLY A 104 5.56 -11.52 8.42
N TYR A 105 5.69 -10.26 8.03
CA TYR A 105 4.57 -9.43 7.65
C TYR A 105 3.88 -9.94 6.36
N LYS A 106 4.66 -10.41 5.38
CA LYS A 106 4.12 -11.00 4.15
C LYS A 106 3.25 -12.23 4.43
N ASP A 107 3.67 -13.08 5.39
CA ASP A 107 2.90 -14.26 5.78
C ASP A 107 1.61 -13.87 6.50
N TYR A 108 1.65 -12.79 7.28
CA TYR A 108 0.45 -12.23 7.88
C TYR A 108 -0.54 -11.75 6.81
N LEU A 109 -0.12 -10.98 5.80
CA LEU A 109 -0.99 -10.52 4.73
C LEU A 109 -1.66 -11.68 4.00
N LYS A 110 -0.90 -12.73 3.66
CA LYS A 110 -1.45 -13.94 3.04
C LYS A 110 -2.50 -14.62 3.91
N ARG A 111 -2.21 -14.84 5.20
CA ARG A 111 -3.14 -15.49 6.14
C ARG A 111 -4.40 -14.67 6.37
N ALA A 112 -4.30 -13.36 6.33
CA ALA A 112 -5.41 -12.43 6.52
C ALA A 112 -6.17 -12.12 5.23
N ASN A 113 -5.76 -12.69 4.08
CA ASN A 113 -6.29 -12.41 2.75
C ASN A 113 -6.33 -10.90 2.44
N ILE A 114 -5.23 -10.19 2.75
CA ILE A 114 -5.08 -8.76 2.51
C ILE A 114 -4.26 -8.57 1.23
N ASN A 115 -4.77 -7.76 0.31
CA ASN A 115 -4.06 -7.39 -0.91
C ASN A 115 -2.79 -6.61 -0.57
N ASP A 116 -1.67 -7.03 -1.14
CA ASP A 116 -0.33 -6.47 -0.89
C ASP A 116 0.12 -5.44 -1.94
N SER A 117 -0.74 -5.07 -2.90
CA SER A 117 -0.42 -4.12 -3.98
C SER A 117 0.13 -2.78 -3.48
N LYS A 118 -0.23 -2.36 -2.28
CA LYS A 118 0.28 -1.11 -1.69
C LYS A 118 1.73 -1.21 -1.24
N LEU A 119 2.29 -2.42 -1.08
CA LEU A 119 3.70 -2.60 -0.73
C LEU A 119 4.64 -2.10 -1.83
N SER A 120 4.31 -2.31 -3.09
CA SER A 120 5.12 -1.82 -4.23
C SER A 120 5.23 -0.29 -4.23
N ILE A 121 4.13 0.40 -3.91
CA ILE A 121 4.10 1.86 -3.80
C ILE A 121 4.95 2.32 -2.61
N ILE A 122 4.82 1.67 -1.45
CA ILE A 122 5.65 1.99 -0.28
C ILE A 122 7.13 1.75 -0.58
N GLN A 123 7.48 0.66 -1.28
CA GLN A 123 8.84 0.38 -1.70
C GLN A 123 9.40 1.46 -2.64
N ALA A 124 8.60 1.94 -3.58
CA ALA A 124 8.98 3.02 -4.48
C ALA A 124 9.25 4.34 -3.70
N ILE A 125 8.38 4.70 -2.75
CA ILE A 125 8.59 5.87 -1.89
C ILE A 125 9.85 5.67 -1.04
N ALA A 126 10.04 4.49 -0.46
CA ALA A 126 11.16 4.16 0.42
C ALA A 126 12.52 4.15 -0.28
N TYR A 127 12.55 4.05 -1.61
CA TYR A 127 13.79 3.89 -2.38
C TYR A 127 14.80 5.02 -2.15
N ASN A 128 14.31 6.25 -2.07
CA ASN A 128 15.16 7.44 -1.87
C ASN A 128 15.27 7.87 -0.40
N GLU A 129 14.61 7.17 0.53
CA GLU A 129 14.60 7.59 1.92
C GLU A 129 15.85 7.07 2.66
N PRO A 130 16.61 7.95 3.34
CA PRO A 130 17.88 7.59 3.98
C PRO A 130 17.69 6.69 5.21
N SER A 131 16.49 6.66 5.82
CA SER A 131 16.18 5.85 6.99
C SER A 131 14.73 5.44 7.05
N ALA A 132 14.40 4.47 7.91
CA ALA A 132 13.02 4.10 8.20
C ALA A 132 12.22 5.27 8.80
N VAL A 133 12.86 6.10 9.63
CA VAL A 133 12.23 7.30 10.22
C VAL A 133 11.92 8.33 9.13
N ALA A 134 12.86 8.58 8.22
CA ALA A 134 12.65 9.48 7.09
C ALA A 134 11.47 9.01 6.22
N LEU A 135 11.33 7.71 6.01
CA LEU A 135 10.18 7.14 5.29
C LEU A 135 8.85 7.47 5.96
N ILE A 136 8.73 7.32 7.30
CA ILE A 136 7.49 7.70 8.00
C ILE A 136 7.19 9.18 7.79
N ASN A 137 8.18 10.05 7.99
CA ASN A 137 8.03 11.49 7.83
C ASN A 137 7.60 11.83 6.40
N ARG A 138 8.18 11.17 5.40
CA ARG A 138 7.81 11.33 3.99
C ARG A 138 6.37 10.92 3.71
N LEU A 139 5.91 9.80 4.27
CA LEU A 139 4.53 9.35 4.13
C LEU A 139 3.55 10.34 4.79
N ASP A 140 3.90 10.88 5.96
CA ASP A 140 3.07 11.88 6.65
C ASP A 140 3.06 13.21 5.88
N GLU A 141 4.20 13.67 5.38
CA GLU A 141 4.32 14.86 4.53
C GLU A 141 3.46 14.73 3.26
N LEU A 142 3.56 13.61 2.54
CA LEU A 142 2.77 13.38 1.33
C LEU A 142 1.27 13.37 1.63
N ALA A 143 0.86 12.79 2.76
CA ALA A 143 -0.54 12.79 3.20
C ALA A 143 -1.04 14.23 3.47
N MET A 144 -0.23 15.06 4.12
CA MET A 144 -0.54 16.47 4.37
C MET A 144 -0.61 17.27 3.08
N LEU A 145 0.38 17.11 2.19
CA LEU A 145 0.40 17.80 0.89
C LEU A 145 -0.86 17.52 0.07
N ILE A 146 -1.32 16.26 0.03
CA ILE A 146 -2.55 15.91 -0.70
C ILE A 146 -3.80 16.48 -0.01
N LYS A 147 -3.81 16.54 1.32
CA LYS A 147 -4.94 17.07 2.09
C LYS A 147 -5.07 18.58 1.99
N GLU A 148 -3.94 19.28 2.01
CA GLU A 148 -3.87 20.74 2.10
C GLU A 148 -3.76 21.43 0.75
N LYS A 149 -3.48 20.67 -0.33
CA LYS A 149 -3.26 21.24 -1.65
C LYS A 149 -4.53 21.92 -2.15
N PRO A 150 -4.58 23.25 -2.21
CA PRO A 150 -5.69 23.95 -2.84
C PRO A 150 -5.69 23.63 -4.34
N TYR A 151 -6.88 23.57 -4.92
CA TYR A 151 -7.03 23.53 -6.37
C TYR A 151 -6.37 24.80 -6.94
N ASP A 152 -5.31 24.62 -7.71
CA ASP A 152 -4.68 25.72 -8.45
C ASP A 152 -5.27 25.80 -9.86
N ALA A 153 -6.16 26.75 -10.05
CA ALA A 153 -6.79 27.00 -11.34
C ALA A 153 -5.78 27.39 -12.46
N ASN A 154 -4.57 27.82 -12.09
CA ASN A 154 -3.50 28.17 -13.03
C ASN A 154 -2.56 27.00 -13.32
N CYS A 155 -2.75 25.85 -12.68
CA CYS A 155 -1.94 24.68 -12.95
C CYS A 155 -2.24 24.16 -14.36
N LYS A 156 -1.22 24.20 -15.22
CA LYS A 156 -1.33 23.77 -16.63
C LYS A 156 -1.30 22.24 -16.79
N PHE A 157 -1.06 21.51 -15.73
CA PHE A 157 -0.96 20.05 -15.76
C PHE A 157 -1.80 19.45 -14.64
N VAL A 158 -2.75 18.59 -15.01
CA VAL A 158 -3.67 17.92 -14.09
C VAL A 158 -3.52 16.41 -14.24
N LEU A 159 -3.22 15.71 -13.13
CA LEU A 159 -3.36 14.26 -13.04
C LEU A 159 -4.74 13.92 -12.50
N SER A 160 -5.50 13.14 -13.25
CA SER A 160 -6.86 12.77 -12.89
C SER A 160 -7.16 11.34 -13.32
N THR A 161 -8.09 10.69 -12.65
CA THR A 161 -8.72 9.49 -13.22
C THR A 161 -9.74 9.93 -14.28
N ILE A 162 -10.02 9.03 -15.22
CA ILE A 162 -11.05 9.34 -16.25
C ILE A 162 -12.41 9.63 -15.59
N HIS A 163 -12.77 8.91 -14.53
CA HIS A 163 -13.99 9.16 -13.77
C HIS A 163 -14.04 10.58 -13.18
N SER A 164 -12.95 11.06 -12.65
CA SER A 164 -12.87 12.39 -12.04
C SER A 164 -12.83 13.51 -13.09
N SER A 165 -12.50 13.19 -14.34
CA SER A 165 -12.48 14.14 -15.46
C SER A 165 -13.85 14.32 -16.12
N LYS A 166 -14.87 13.58 -15.71
CA LYS A 166 -16.21 13.67 -16.30
C LYS A 166 -16.77 15.09 -16.17
N GLY A 167 -17.16 15.68 -17.30
CA GLY A 167 -17.67 17.04 -17.37
C GLY A 167 -16.60 18.13 -17.49
N LEU A 168 -15.31 17.76 -17.43
CA LEU A 168 -14.18 18.67 -17.66
C LEU A 168 -13.66 18.47 -19.09
N GLU A 169 -12.97 19.48 -19.63
CA GLU A 169 -12.32 19.44 -20.94
C GLU A 169 -10.94 20.07 -20.85
N TYR A 170 -10.00 19.56 -21.64
CA TYR A 170 -8.60 19.99 -21.63
C TYR A 170 -8.12 20.17 -23.07
N ASP A 171 -7.22 21.11 -23.28
CA ASP A 171 -6.64 21.35 -24.62
C ASP A 171 -5.91 20.10 -25.09
N LYS A 172 -5.12 19.47 -24.21
CA LYS A 172 -4.39 18.22 -24.47
C LYS A 172 -4.70 17.18 -23.43
N VAL A 173 -4.92 15.94 -23.88
CA VAL A 173 -5.17 14.78 -23.01
C VAL A 173 -4.17 13.69 -23.33
N TYR A 174 -3.59 13.12 -22.28
CA TYR A 174 -2.71 11.96 -22.32
C TYR A 174 -3.37 10.82 -21.57
N ILE A 175 -3.80 9.77 -22.27
CA ILE A 175 -4.36 8.56 -21.65
C ILE A 175 -3.23 7.55 -21.52
N MET A 176 -2.96 7.12 -20.29
CA MET A 176 -1.90 6.18 -19.95
C MET A 176 -2.43 4.76 -19.82
N ASP A 177 -1.53 3.78 -20.00
CA ASP A 177 -1.76 2.36 -19.71
C ASP A 177 -2.94 1.75 -20.49
N VAL A 178 -3.19 2.19 -21.72
CA VAL A 178 -4.19 1.60 -22.61
C VAL A 178 -3.60 0.35 -23.20
N ALA A 179 -3.89 -0.79 -22.58
CA ALA A 179 -3.38 -2.10 -22.97
C ALA A 179 -4.34 -3.19 -22.51
N ASP A 180 -4.52 -4.20 -23.33
CA ASP A 180 -5.33 -5.36 -23.03
C ASP A 180 -4.81 -6.08 -21.77
N GLY A 181 -5.70 -6.30 -20.78
CA GLY A 181 -5.37 -6.81 -19.46
C GLY A 181 -5.06 -5.72 -18.40
N ILE A 182 -5.04 -4.43 -18.78
CA ILE A 182 -4.92 -3.29 -17.88
C ILE A 182 -6.11 -2.34 -18.08
N PHE A 183 -6.31 -1.87 -19.31
CA PHE A 183 -7.43 -1.07 -19.73
C PHE A 183 -7.68 -1.24 -21.23
N PRO A 184 -8.58 -2.16 -21.61
CA PRO A 184 -9.51 -2.94 -20.77
C PRO A 184 -8.81 -4.01 -19.90
N GLU A 185 -9.33 -4.22 -18.67
CA GLU A 185 -8.84 -5.30 -17.79
C GLU A 185 -9.21 -6.68 -18.35
N ASN A 186 -10.43 -6.79 -18.90
CA ASN A 186 -10.94 -8.02 -19.49
C ASN A 186 -11.08 -7.87 -21.01
N VAL A 187 -10.29 -8.62 -21.78
CA VAL A 187 -10.44 -8.69 -23.23
C VAL A 187 -11.44 -9.78 -23.58
N ILE A 188 -12.56 -9.40 -24.15
CA ILE A 188 -13.54 -10.38 -24.67
C ILE A 188 -13.18 -10.75 -26.10
N ALA A 189 -12.32 -11.74 -26.25
CA ALA A 189 -12.11 -12.38 -27.54
C ALA A 189 -13.40 -13.14 -27.95
N ASN A 190 -14.14 -12.61 -28.91
CA ASN A 190 -15.41 -13.13 -29.46
C ASN A 190 -16.67 -12.87 -28.60
N TYR A 191 -17.11 -11.63 -28.61
CA TYR A 191 -18.37 -11.13 -28.01
C TYR A 191 -19.62 -11.96 -28.40
N GLU A 192 -19.62 -12.64 -29.54
CA GLU A 192 -20.82 -13.25 -30.12
C GLU A 192 -21.16 -14.66 -29.61
N ASN A 193 -20.31 -15.34 -28.84
CA ASN A 193 -20.46 -16.79 -28.64
C ASN A 193 -20.53 -17.33 -27.21
N SER A 194 -20.80 -16.56 -26.14
CA SER A 194 -20.80 -17.17 -24.81
C SER A 194 -21.87 -16.69 -23.84
N LYS A 195 -22.71 -17.63 -23.42
CA LYS A 195 -23.78 -17.49 -22.42
C LYS A 195 -23.32 -17.40 -20.95
N LYS A 196 -22.02 -17.44 -20.65
CA LYS A 196 -21.44 -17.25 -19.29
C LYS A 196 -21.00 -15.79 -19.00
N LYS A 197 -21.33 -14.86 -19.87
CA LYS A 197 -20.63 -13.60 -20.08
C LYS A 197 -21.48 -12.34 -19.86
N ASP A 198 -22.64 -12.41 -19.25
CA ASP A 198 -23.44 -11.20 -19.05
C ASP A 198 -22.76 -10.17 -18.13
N ASP A 199 -22.00 -10.64 -17.14
CA ASP A 199 -21.33 -9.74 -16.18
C ASP A 199 -19.97 -9.24 -16.74
N GLU A 200 -19.15 -10.14 -17.32
CA GLU A 200 -17.90 -9.76 -17.98
C GLU A 200 -18.14 -8.83 -19.18
N ALA A 201 -19.21 -9.08 -19.95
CA ALA A 201 -19.61 -8.23 -21.05
C ALA A 201 -20.06 -6.83 -20.59
N LYS A 202 -20.75 -6.74 -19.47
CA LYS A 202 -21.15 -5.46 -18.87
C LYS A 202 -19.94 -4.68 -18.37
N GLU A 203 -18.99 -5.35 -17.73
CA GLU A 203 -17.74 -4.74 -17.25
C GLU A 203 -16.94 -4.17 -18.44
N TYR A 204 -16.78 -4.94 -19.51
CA TYR A 204 -16.12 -4.47 -20.72
C TYR A 204 -16.80 -3.25 -21.35
N GLU A 205 -18.15 -3.27 -21.45
CA GLU A 205 -18.90 -2.14 -21.97
C GLU A 205 -18.82 -0.90 -21.07
N GLU A 206 -18.71 -1.07 -19.76
CA GLU A 206 -18.49 0.03 -18.83
C GLU A 206 -17.08 0.61 -19.00
N GLU A 207 -16.06 -0.22 -19.15
CA GLU A 207 -14.70 0.23 -19.44
C GLU A 207 -14.62 0.93 -20.81
N ARG A 208 -15.30 0.42 -21.83
CA ARG A 208 -15.37 1.05 -23.14
C ARG A 208 -16.03 2.43 -23.08
N ARG A 209 -17.11 2.57 -22.30
CA ARG A 209 -17.74 3.89 -22.03
C ARG A 209 -16.79 4.82 -21.30
N LEU A 210 -16.04 4.29 -20.35
CA LEU A 210 -15.06 5.06 -19.62
C LEU A 210 -13.93 5.54 -20.54
N TYR A 211 -13.45 4.67 -21.43
CA TYR A 211 -12.46 5.04 -22.45
C TYR A 211 -12.99 6.15 -23.36
N TYR A 212 -14.21 6.03 -23.86
CA TYR A 212 -14.87 7.08 -24.63
C TYR A 212 -14.93 8.40 -23.86
N VAL A 213 -15.26 8.36 -22.57
CA VAL A 213 -15.23 9.58 -21.72
C VAL A 213 -13.83 10.17 -21.70
N GLY A 214 -12.78 9.38 -21.54
CA GLY A 214 -11.39 9.84 -21.55
C GLY A 214 -11.01 10.53 -22.87
N VAL A 215 -11.28 9.87 -23.98
CA VAL A 215 -11.04 10.37 -25.35
C VAL A 215 -11.73 11.71 -25.59
N THR A 216 -13.01 11.82 -25.19
CA THR A 216 -13.81 13.04 -25.39
C THR A 216 -13.45 14.19 -24.45
N ARG A 217 -12.44 14.03 -23.58
CA ARG A 217 -11.93 15.15 -22.76
C ARG A 217 -10.98 16.07 -23.52
N ALA A 218 -10.41 15.60 -24.63
CA ALA A 218 -9.49 16.37 -25.46
C ALA A 218 -10.25 17.35 -26.36
N LYS A 219 -9.81 18.63 -26.36
CA LYS A 219 -10.27 19.64 -27.30
C LYS A 219 -9.43 19.66 -28.57
N ASP A 220 -8.12 19.70 -28.42
CA ASP A 220 -7.19 19.94 -29.51
C ASP A 220 -6.30 18.73 -29.80
N GLU A 221 -5.82 18.05 -28.77
CA GLU A 221 -4.83 16.97 -28.94
C GLU A 221 -5.09 15.82 -27.97
N LEU A 222 -5.15 14.60 -28.50
CA LEU A 222 -5.23 13.36 -27.75
C LEU A 222 -4.00 12.52 -28.01
N CYS A 223 -3.33 12.09 -26.94
CA CYS A 223 -2.23 11.15 -27.00
C CYS A 223 -2.56 9.92 -26.16
N ILE A 224 -2.51 8.75 -26.76
CA ILE A 224 -2.79 7.47 -26.09
C ILE A 224 -1.49 6.71 -25.98
N PHE A 225 -1.15 6.28 -24.77
CA PHE A 225 0.03 5.44 -24.51
C PHE A 225 -0.42 3.99 -24.40
N GLU A 226 0.04 3.17 -25.33
CA GLU A 226 -0.20 1.75 -25.39
C GLU A 226 1.12 0.97 -25.48
N PHE A 227 1.09 -0.32 -25.25
CA PHE A 227 2.24 -1.20 -25.47
C PHE A 227 2.32 -1.67 -26.91
N ASP A 228 3.46 -2.31 -27.28
CA ASP A 228 3.77 -2.72 -28.66
C ASP A 228 2.70 -3.59 -29.34
N ASP A 229 1.93 -4.36 -28.56
CA ASP A 229 0.85 -5.22 -29.07
C ASP A 229 -0.45 -4.46 -29.38
N GLY A 230 -0.51 -3.14 -29.09
CA GLY A 230 -1.72 -2.33 -29.22
C GLY A 230 -2.78 -2.64 -28.17
N SER A 231 -3.96 -2.02 -28.31
CA SER A 231 -5.10 -2.25 -27.45
C SER A 231 -6.37 -2.45 -28.26
N THR A 232 -7.26 -3.32 -27.79
CA THR A 232 -8.59 -3.50 -28.39
C THR A 232 -9.33 -2.16 -28.48
N PHE A 233 -9.25 -1.31 -27.46
CA PHE A 233 -9.91 -0.01 -27.46
C PHE A 233 -9.33 0.98 -28.47
N THR A 234 -8.03 0.99 -28.67
CA THR A 234 -7.40 1.86 -29.66
C THR A 234 -7.74 1.37 -31.08
N ASN A 235 -7.77 0.06 -31.30
CA ASN A 235 -8.15 -0.53 -32.58
C ASN A 235 -9.63 -0.25 -32.97
N GLU A 236 -10.51 -0.05 -31.99
CA GLU A 236 -11.91 0.33 -32.24
C GLU A 236 -12.06 1.82 -32.64
N LEU A 237 -11.07 2.66 -32.33
CA LEU A 237 -11.08 4.09 -32.69
C LEU A 237 -10.55 4.38 -34.10
N LEU A 238 -9.70 3.53 -34.63
CA LEU A 238 -9.05 3.66 -35.93
C LEU A 238 -9.87 3.00 -37.03
#